data_7eb8efa104f4a461c3d44a5f54d60608
#
_entry.id   7eb8efa104f4a461c3d44a5f54d60608
#
_cell.length_a   1.000
_cell.length_b   1.000
_cell.length_c   1.000
_cell.angle_alpha   90.00
_cell.angle_beta   90.00
_cell.angle_gamma   90.00
#
_symmetry.space_group_name_H-M   'P 1'
#
loop_
_entity.id
_entity.type
_entity.pdbx_description
1 polymer ?
#
loop_
_entity_poly.entity_id
_entity_poly.type
_entity_poly.pdbx_seq_one_letter_code
_entity_poly.pdbx_strand_id
1 'polypeptide(L)'
;MPRPPLAAALGLALLASPAAAQQADVTLTFETGARTGAVMVALYDSEAAWSGGAPVAQMRVDAAGESPTAVFRGLPAGDYGAKAFHDVDGDGEMDTNPFGIPIEPFAFSNNAVGNMGPAEWADASFPVSGDVAQTIRIR
;
A
#
# COMPACT_ATOMS: atom_id res chain seq x y z
N MET A 1 -0.63 73.41 -20.72
CA MET A 1 -0.70 72.03 -21.19
C MET A 1 -0.88 71.12 -19.98
N PRO A 2 -2.09 70.67 -19.74
CA PRO A 2 -2.28 69.71 -18.63
C PRO A 2 -1.75 68.31 -19.08
N ARG A 3 -0.92 67.75 -18.26
CA ARG A 3 -0.46 66.38 -18.43
C ARG A 3 -1.56 65.41 -17.99
N PRO A 4 -1.83 64.34 -18.72
CA PRO A 4 -2.77 63.34 -18.25
C PRO A 4 -2.12 62.50 -17.12
N PRO A 5 -2.87 61.99 -16.15
CA PRO A 5 -2.33 61.14 -15.10
C PRO A 5 -1.99 59.74 -15.67
N LEU A 6 -0.79 59.29 -15.41
CA LEU A 6 -0.41 57.89 -15.65
C LEU A 6 -1.24 57.02 -14.71
N ALA A 7 -2.19 56.28 -15.23
CA ALA A 7 -2.82 55.20 -14.52
C ALA A 7 -1.84 54.01 -14.43
N ALA A 8 -1.27 53.82 -13.26
CA ALA A 8 -0.52 52.61 -12.96
C ALA A 8 -1.51 51.46 -12.80
N ALA A 9 -1.61 50.61 -13.81
CA ALA A 9 -2.30 49.35 -13.69
C ALA A 9 -1.48 48.40 -12.83
N LEU A 10 -1.88 48.28 -11.55
CA LEU A 10 -1.33 47.26 -10.66
C LEU A 10 -1.86 45.89 -11.14
N GLY A 11 -1.06 45.19 -11.92
CA GLY A 11 -1.33 43.81 -12.30
C GLY A 11 -1.20 42.92 -11.04
N LEU A 12 -2.34 42.52 -10.50
CA LEU A 12 -2.38 41.49 -9.47
C LEU A 12 -2.01 40.15 -10.09
N ALA A 13 -0.74 39.75 -10.02
CA ALA A 13 -0.32 38.42 -10.38
C ALA A 13 -0.86 37.47 -9.30
N LEU A 14 -1.95 36.77 -9.64
CA LEU A 14 -2.40 35.61 -8.88
C LEU A 14 -1.33 34.52 -9.01
N LEU A 15 -0.49 34.40 -8.00
CA LEU A 15 0.38 33.24 -7.83
C LEU A 15 -0.55 32.06 -7.48
N ALA A 16 -0.90 31.27 -8.48
CA ALA A 16 -1.55 29.98 -8.27
C ALA A 16 -0.54 29.11 -7.48
N SER A 17 -0.78 28.92 -6.21
CA SER A 17 -0.04 27.93 -5.42
C SER A 17 -0.31 26.56 -6.04
N PRO A 18 0.72 25.74 -6.34
CA PRO A 18 0.48 24.38 -6.79
C PRO A 18 -0.35 23.68 -5.70
N ALA A 19 -1.48 23.08 -6.09
CA ALA A 19 -2.26 22.25 -5.17
C ALA A 19 -1.31 21.19 -4.62
N ALA A 20 -1.14 21.14 -3.28
CA ALA A 20 -0.36 20.09 -2.63
C ALA A 20 -0.96 18.74 -3.05
N ALA A 21 -0.14 17.82 -3.59
CA ALA A 21 -0.58 16.48 -3.90
C ALA A 21 -1.18 15.86 -2.63
N GLN A 22 -2.41 15.37 -2.70
CA GLN A 22 -3.09 14.74 -1.59
C GLN A 22 -2.36 13.45 -1.25
N GLN A 23 -1.92 13.33 -0.01
CA GLN A 23 -1.28 12.13 0.52
C GLN A 23 -2.20 11.49 1.54
N ALA A 24 -2.14 10.17 1.62
CA ALA A 24 -2.99 9.39 2.48
C ALA A 24 -2.19 8.26 3.16
N ASP A 25 -2.70 7.79 4.27
CA ASP A 25 -2.15 6.65 4.99
C ASP A 25 -2.98 5.40 4.72
N VAL A 26 -2.31 4.27 4.51
CA VAL A 26 -2.94 2.95 4.40
C VAL A 26 -2.56 2.13 5.61
N THR A 27 -3.56 1.70 6.35
CA THR A 27 -3.41 0.87 7.55
C THR A 27 -3.91 -0.53 7.27
N LEU A 28 -3.02 -1.51 7.34
CA LEU A 28 -3.36 -2.91 7.15
C LEU A 28 -3.19 -3.65 8.47
N THR A 29 -4.29 -4.18 8.99
CA THR A 29 -4.32 -5.00 10.21
C THR A 29 -4.44 -6.46 9.82
N PHE A 30 -3.63 -7.32 10.43
CA PHE A 30 -3.58 -8.72 10.06
C PHE A 30 -4.14 -9.60 11.16
N GLU A 31 -4.99 -10.54 10.77
CA GLU A 31 -5.41 -11.65 11.61
C GLU A 31 -4.57 -12.87 11.27
N THR A 32 -3.72 -13.29 12.19
CA THR A 32 -2.84 -14.45 12.04
C THR A 32 -3.30 -15.60 12.93
N GLY A 33 -3.03 -16.83 12.49
CA GLY A 33 -3.35 -18.02 13.29
C GLY A 33 -2.38 -18.21 14.46
N ALA A 34 -1.10 -17.97 14.26
CA ALA A 34 -0.06 -18.04 15.28
C ALA A 34 0.47 -16.65 15.63
N ARG A 35 1.06 -16.50 16.80
CA ARG A 35 1.63 -15.23 17.31
C ARG A 35 3.15 -15.25 17.35
N THR A 36 3.76 -16.07 16.49
CA THR A 36 5.22 -16.17 16.35
C THR A 36 5.68 -15.56 15.04
N GLY A 37 6.95 -15.22 14.96
CA GLY A 37 7.53 -14.66 13.74
C GLY A 37 7.04 -13.27 13.39
N ALA A 38 6.82 -13.01 12.13
CA ALA A 38 6.42 -11.70 11.63
C ALA A 38 5.47 -11.80 10.44
N VAL A 39 4.70 -10.75 10.23
CA VAL A 39 3.99 -10.53 8.98
C VAL A 39 4.89 -9.71 8.06
N MET A 40 5.17 -10.26 6.89
CA MET A 40 5.90 -9.58 5.82
C MET A 40 4.88 -9.05 4.82
N VAL A 41 4.87 -7.75 4.58
CA VAL A 41 3.91 -7.13 3.67
C VAL A 41 4.61 -6.28 2.62
N ALA A 42 4.18 -6.41 1.37
CA ALA A 42 4.64 -5.62 0.24
C ALA A 42 3.47 -4.89 -0.40
N LEU A 43 3.63 -3.60 -0.64
CA LEU A 43 2.64 -2.74 -1.25
C LEU A 43 3.05 -2.42 -2.69
N TYR A 44 2.10 -2.56 -3.60
CA TYR A 44 2.28 -2.33 -5.04
C TYR A 44 1.37 -1.20 -5.50
N ASP A 45 1.83 -0.42 -6.46
CA ASP A 45 1.10 0.76 -6.97
C ASP A 45 0.62 0.61 -8.42
N SER A 46 0.81 -0.56 -9.02
CA SER A 46 0.39 -0.83 -10.39
C SER A 46 0.25 -2.32 -10.67
N GLU A 47 -0.54 -2.64 -11.69
CA GLU A 47 -0.67 -4.01 -12.17
C GLU A 47 0.66 -4.58 -12.68
N ALA A 48 1.46 -3.77 -13.36
CA ALA A 48 2.78 -4.19 -13.85
C ALA A 48 3.72 -4.57 -12.69
N ALA A 49 3.74 -3.78 -11.62
CA ALA A 49 4.50 -4.09 -10.42
C ALA A 49 3.97 -5.35 -9.72
N TRP A 50 2.66 -5.50 -9.63
CA TRP A 50 2.00 -6.67 -9.05
C TRP A 50 2.37 -7.98 -9.76
N SER A 51 2.44 -7.93 -11.09
CA SER A 51 2.64 -9.10 -11.95
C SER A 51 4.11 -9.51 -12.16
N GLY A 52 5.03 -8.97 -11.40
CA GLY A 52 6.44 -9.36 -11.48
C GLY A 52 7.44 -8.21 -11.35
N GLY A 53 6.95 -7.00 -11.09
CA GLY A 53 7.79 -5.85 -10.78
C GLY A 53 8.11 -5.74 -9.29
N ALA A 54 8.67 -4.60 -8.90
CA ALA A 54 9.03 -4.32 -7.53
C ALA A 54 7.91 -3.62 -6.76
N PRO A 55 7.72 -3.91 -5.46
CA PRO A 55 6.80 -3.14 -4.62
C PRO A 55 7.32 -1.72 -4.40
N VAL A 56 6.39 -0.79 -4.15
CA VAL A 56 6.76 0.60 -3.79
C VAL A 56 7.14 0.74 -2.33
N ALA A 57 6.69 -0.18 -1.47
CA ALA A 57 7.02 -0.21 -0.06
C ALA A 57 6.94 -1.64 0.48
N GLN A 58 7.74 -1.91 1.50
CA GLN A 58 7.73 -3.18 2.22
C GLN A 58 7.80 -2.91 3.72
N MET A 59 7.19 -3.79 4.50
CA MET A 59 7.22 -3.67 5.95
C MET A 59 7.24 -5.07 6.59
N ARG A 60 7.98 -5.18 7.69
CA ARG A 60 7.98 -6.33 8.57
C ARG A 60 7.27 -5.92 9.88
N VAL A 61 6.28 -6.68 10.28
CA VAL A 61 5.50 -6.42 11.50
C VAL A 61 5.58 -7.64 12.40
N ASP A 62 5.93 -7.43 13.67
CA ASP A 62 5.97 -8.51 14.65
C ASP A 62 4.57 -9.12 14.84
N ALA A 63 4.48 -10.45 14.80
CA ALA A 63 3.22 -11.17 14.93
C ALA A 63 2.84 -11.51 16.38
N ALA A 64 3.63 -11.11 17.38
CA ALA A 64 3.39 -11.44 18.79
C ALA A 64 2.15 -10.76 19.37
N GLY A 65 1.70 -9.64 18.80
CA GLY A 65 0.51 -8.92 19.24
C GLY A 65 -0.80 -9.58 18.78
N GLU A 66 -1.92 -9.09 19.29
CA GLU A 66 -3.25 -9.60 18.90
C GLU A 66 -3.64 -9.21 17.47
N SER A 67 -3.16 -8.06 17.01
CA SER A 67 -3.51 -7.50 15.71
C SER A 67 -2.29 -6.80 15.10
N PRO A 68 -1.36 -7.55 14.51
CA PRO A 68 -0.22 -6.96 13.81
C PRO A 68 -0.71 -5.94 12.79
N THR A 69 -0.13 -4.74 12.78
CA THR A 69 -0.61 -3.64 11.94
C THR A 69 0.55 -2.98 11.22
N ALA A 70 0.43 -2.84 9.91
CA ALA A 70 1.34 -2.09 9.07
C ALA A 70 0.69 -0.77 8.65
N VAL A 71 1.40 0.34 8.81
CA VAL A 71 0.94 1.66 8.38
C VAL A 71 1.90 2.19 7.32
N PHE A 72 1.39 2.36 6.11
CA PHE A 72 2.10 3.01 5.01
C PHE A 72 1.66 4.47 4.93
N ARG A 73 2.56 5.39 5.20
CA ARG A 73 2.24 6.81 5.35
C ARG A 73 2.57 7.61 4.09
N GLY A 74 1.78 8.65 3.85
CA GLY A 74 2.09 9.66 2.84
C GLY A 74 2.05 9.13 1.42
N LEU A 75 1.14 8.21 1.11
CA LEU A 75 1.00 7.64 -0.24
C LEU A 75 0.28 8.62 -1.17
N PRO A 76 0.79 8.83 -2.39
CA PRO A 76 0.03 9.55 -3.42
C PRO A 76 -1.30 8.87 -3.73
N ALA A 77 -2.29 9.65 -4.15
CA ALA A 77 -3.55 9.08 -4.62
C ALA A 77 -3.32 8.13 -5.80
N GLY A 78 -4.02 7.01 -5.81
CA GLY A 78 -3.89 5.98 -6.85
C GLY A 78 -4.46 4.65 -6.39
N ASP A 79 -4.25 3.62 -7.20
CA ASP A 79 -4.64 2.25 -6.87
C ASP A 79 -3.44 1.50 -6.29
N TYR A 80 -3.69 0.75 -5.24
CA TYR A 80 -2.67 -0.05 -4.54
C TYR A 80 -3.18 -1.46 -4.31
N GLY A 81 -2.24 -2.39 -4.17
CA GLY A 81 -2.52 -3.75 -3.75
C GLY A 81 -1.43 -4.23 -2.80
N ALA A 82 -1.79 -5.07 -1.84
CA ALA A 82 -0.86 -5.63 -0.88
C ALA A 82 -0.77 -7.15 -0.98
N LYS A 83 0.45 -7.65 -0.89
CA LYS A 83 0.76 -9.07 -0.70
C LYS A 83 1.37 -9.23 0.69
N ALA A 84 0.89 -10.19 1.44
CA ALA A 84 1.42 -10.45 2.77
C ALA A 84 1.58 -11.95 3.00
N PHE A 85 2.56 -12.31 3.82
CA PHE A 85 2.66 -13.66 4.33
C PHE A 85 3.07 -13.65 5.80
N HIS A 86 2.69 -14.70 6.51
CA HIS A 86 3.10 -14.90 7.89
C HIS A 86 4.36 -15.76 7.92
N ASP A 87 5.49 -15.10 8.09
CA ASP A 87 6.80 -15.73 8.30
C ASP A 87 6.85 -16.29 9.73
N VAL A 88 6.39 -17.52 9.88
CA VAL A 88 6.16 -18.13 11.19
C VAL A 88 7.45 -18.43 11.91
N ASP A 89 8.51 -18.81 11.20
CA ASP A 89 9.83 -19.12 11.74
C ASP A 89 10.78 -17.91 11.82
N GLY A 90 10.38 -16.77 11.24
CA GLY A 90 11.14 -15.53 11.33
C GLY A 90 12.40 -15.46 10.48
N ASP A 91 12.54 -16.29 9.45
CA ASP A 91 13.72 -16.31 8.56
C ASP A 91 13.69 -15.22 7.46
N GLY A 92 12.57 -14.51 7.29
CA GLY A 92 12.42 -13.44 6.33
C GLY A 92 12.06 -13.90 4.92
N GLU A 93 11.89 -15.19 4.71
CA GLU A 93 11.61 -15.79 3.40
C GLU A 93 10.31 -16.59 3.44
N MET A 94 9.60 -16.61 2.30
CA MET A 94 8.45 -17.49 2.12
C MET A 94 8.92 -18.93 1.94
N ASP A 95 8.63 -19.78 2.91
CA ASP A 95 8.91 -21.21 2.80
C ASP A 95 8.00 -21.87 1.78
N THR A 96 8.59 -22.73 0.96
CA THR A 96 7.87 -23.51 -0.05
C THR A 96 8.20 -24.98 0.08
N ASN A 97 7.27 -25.84 -0.39
CA ASN A 97 7.55 -27.27 -0.52
C ASN A 97 8.46 -27.56 -1.75
N PRO A 98 8.92 -28.81 -1.96
CA PRO A 98 9.76 -29.14 -3.11
C PRO A 98 9.14 -28.86 -4.48
N PHE A 99 7.83 -28.65 -4.56
CA PHE A 99 7.11 -28.28 -5.79
C PHE A 99 6.93 -26.77 -5.97
N GLY A 100 7.52 -25.93 -5.09
CA GLY A 100 7.41 -24.49 -5.14
C GLY A 100 6.09 -23.92 -4.59
N ILE A 101 5.29 -24.73 -3.91
CA ILE A 101 4.02 -24.31 -3.32
C ILE A 101 4.30 -23.70 -1.95
N PRO A 102 3.79 -22.47 -1.65
CA PRO A 102 3.94 -21.85 -0.35
C PRO A 102 3.39 -22.73 0.77
N ILE A 103 4.16 -22.90 1.84
CA ILE A 103 3.75 -23.63 3.05
C ILE A 103 3.53 -22.71 4.25
N GLU A 104 3.94 -21.45 4.17
CA GLU A 104 3.57 -20.44 5.13
C GLU A 104 2.26 -19.74 4.73
N PRO A 105 1.43 -19.35 5.70
CA PRO A 105 0.18 -18.64 5.39
C PRO A 105 0.42 -17.33 4.65
N PHE A 106 -0.41 -17.04 3.67
CA PHE A 106 -0.34 -15.80 2.91
C PHE A 106 -1.74 -15.22 2.66
N ALA A 107 -1.78 -13.95 2.28
CA ALA A 107 -3.01 -13.25 1.96
C ALA A 107 -2.76 -12.04 1.07
N PHE A 108 -3.83 -11.49 0.55
CA PHE A 108 -3.84 -10.32 -0.31
C PHE A 108 -4.83 -9.29 0.23
N SER A 109 -4.61 -8.02 -0.13
CA SER A 109 -5.58 -6.95 0.14
C SER A 109 -6.97 -7.31 -0.38
N ASN A 110 -8.00 -6.70 0.17
CA ASN A 110 -9.41 -7.03 -0.06
C ASN A 110 -9.79 -8.48 0.33
N ASN A 111 -8.90 -9.21 1.03
CA ASN A 111 -9.01 -10.63 1.23
C ASN A 111 -9.21 -11.41 -0.08
N ALA A 112 -8.63 -10.92 -1.16
CA ALA A 112 -8.73 -11.53 -2.48
C ALA A 112 -8.09 -12.92 -2.49
N VAL A 113 -8.68 -13.83 -3.24
CA VAL A 113 -8.26 -15.22 -3.33
C VAL A 113 -7.77 -15.51 -4.75
N GLY A 114 -6.56 -16.07 -4.85
CA GLY A 114 -6.04 -16.54 -6.12
C GLY A 114 -6.66 -17.87 -6.54
N ASN A 115 -6.59 -18.15 -7.84
CA ASN A 115 -6.96 -19.41 -8.41
C ASN A 115 -5.72 -20.06 -9.05
N MET A 116 -5.14 -21.06 -8.38
CA MET A 116 -3.90 -21.73 -8.78
C MET A 116 -2.68 -20.77 -8.90
N GLY A 117 -2.70 -19.69 -8.18
CA GLY A 117 -1.66 -18.66 -8.18
C GLY A 117 -2.06 -17.46 -7.31
N PRO A 118 -1.28 -16.38 -7.30
CA PRO A 118 -1.62 -15.16 -6.58
C PRO A 118 -2.97 -14.59 -7.04
N ALA A 119 -3.65 -13.84 -6.15
CA ALA A 119 -4.83 -13.10 -6.52
C ALA A 119 -4.51 -12.11 -7.66
N GLU A 120 -5.48 -11.88 -8.53
CA GLU A 120 -5.33 -10.94 -9.62
C GLU A 120 -5.37 -9.49 -9.11
N TRP A 121 -4.68 -8.59 -9.81
CA TRP A 121 -4.68 -7.18 -9.49
C TRP A 121 -6.09 -6.59 -9.38
N ALA A 122 -6.98 -6.95 -10.30
CA ALA A 122 -8.36 -6.47 -10.31
C ALA A 122 -9.12 -6.79 -9.01
N ASP A 123 -8.80 -7.93 -8.38
CA ASP A 123 -9.45 -8.37 -7.14
C ASP A 123 -8.79 -7.82 -5.89
N ALA A 124 -7.49 -7.62 -5.93
CA ALA A 124 -6.69 -7.19 -4.78
C ALA A 124 -6.48 -5.68 -4.70
N SER A 125 -6.59 -4.95 -5.81
CA SER A 125 -6.37 -3.51 -5.82
C SER A 125 -7.50 -2.74 -5.14
N PHE A 126 -7.13 -1.64 -4.51
CA PHE A 126 -8.06 -0.73 -3.84
C PHE A 126 -7.66 0.72 -4.09
N PRO A 127 -8.64 1.64 -4.24
CA PRO A 127 -8.33 3.03 -4.47
C PRO A 127 -7.90 3.73 -3.18
N VAL A 128 -6.90 4.59 -3.30
CA VAL A 128 -6.43 5.48 -2.23
C VAL A 128 -6.63 6.91 -2.69
N SER A 129 -7.62 7.58 -2.12
CA SER A 129 -7.90 9.01 -2.32
C SER A 129 -8.09 9.76 -1.00
N GLY A 130 -7.87 9.10 0.08
CA GLY A 130 -7.89 9.48 1.48
C GLY A 130 -7.43 8.28 2.29
N ASP A 131 -7.34 8.39 3.60
CA ASP A 131 -6.89 7.31 4.45
C ASP A 131 -7.76 6.05 4.28
N VAL A 132 -7.10 4.90 4.18
CA VAL A 132 -7.73 3.59 3.99
C VAL A 132 -7.28 2.65 5.09
N ALA A 133 -8.20 1.86 5.61
CA ALA A 133 -7.91 0.78 6.56
C ALA A 133 -8.54 -0.53 6.08
N GLN A 134 -7.80 -1.61 6.17
CA GLN A 134 -8.28 -2.95 5.88
C GLN A 134 -7.85 -3.92 6.97
N THR A 135 -8.67 -4.93 7.21
CA THR A 135 -8.31 -6.12 7.98
C THR A 135 -8.14 -7.29 7.04
N ILE A 136 -6.96 -7.90 7.07
CA ILE A 136 -6.57 -8.99 6.17
C ILE A 136 -6.36 -10.25 7.00
N ARG A 137 -7.01 -11.34 6.60
CA ARG A 137 -6.86 -12.64 7.24
C ARG A 137 -5.81 -13.46 6.53
N ILE A 138 -4.77 -13.82 7.29
CA ILE A 138 -3.70 -14.67 6.79
C ILE A 138 -3.93 -16.09 7.31
N ARG A 139 -4.19 -16.99 6.38
CA ARG A 139 -4.48 -18.40 6.69
C ARG A 139 -3.65 -19.35 5.84
#